data_bb98482c89671f26acbc72eb61699304
#
_entry.id   bb98482c89671f26acbc72eb61699304
#
_cell.length_a   1.000
_cell.length_b   1.000
_cell.length_c   1.000
_cell.angle_alpha   90.00
_cell.angle_beta   90.00
_cell.angle_gamma   90.00
#
_symmetry.space_group_name_H-M   'P 1'
#
loop_
_entity.id
_entity.type
_entity.pdbx_description
1 polymer ?
#
loop_
_entity_poly.entity_id
_entity_poly.type
_entity_poly.pdbx_seq_one_letter_code
_entity_poly.pdbx_strand_id
1 'polypeptide(L)'
;MQTNLSRFINFWLFTLAIIVLLMIAVGGLTRLTESGLSMVDWKLFMGIIPPISQADWIKLFEDYKQYPEYQIKNVNMTLDGFKYIFWWEYGHRVLGRIIGLVFIIPFIFFSLKKSFTKSEYIFFVTLLFLGSIQGLIGWWMVKSGLDINPYVSHIRLAVHLIFAQIILSIIFYLLIKRMVKKKYQSISLSHKILFLVFNIIIFFTVIYGAFMAGLDAGQSFNTWPKMGDNFVPENLFFWEEKLFGILDNSVFIHFFHRILAYSSIGIIFVIYIFYQKRIDNSFQRIHLFSILVLVLIQLIVGIFVVLSNVQVSLGSIHQVVGTFIFLLSSSYSLNILFR
;
A
#
# COMPACT_ATOMS: atom_id res chain seq x y z
N MET A 1 29.04 -7.94 -23.48
CA MET A 1 28.82 -8.45 -22.12
C MET A 1 28.09 -7.46 -21.21
N GLN A 2 28.49 -6.19 -21.13
CA GLN A 2 27.83 -5.15 -20.33
C GLN A 2 26.35 -4.89 -20.71
N THR A 3 25.98 -4.93 -21.99
CA THR A 3 24.60 -4.75 -22.45
C THR A 3 23.65 -5.84 -21.97
N ASN A 4 24.09 -7.09 -21.90
CA ASN A 4 23.30 -8.20 -21.41
C ASN A 4 23.06 -8.09 -19.89
N LEU A 5 24.10 -7.74 -19.12
CA LEU A 5 23.98 -7.58 -17.67
C LEU A 5 23.00 -6.45 -17.30
N SER A 6 23.01 -5.35 -18.08
CA SER A 6 22.03 -4.26 -17.89
C SER A 6 20.60 -4.71 -18.14
N ARG A 7 20.34 -5.57 -19.13
CA ARG A 7 18.99 -6.14 -19.36
C ARG A 7 18.54 -7.05 -18.21
N PHE A 8 19.43 -7.86 -17.65
CA PHE A 8 19.13 -8.70 -16.49
C PHE A 8 18.81 -7.86 -15.24
N ILE A 9 19.51 -6.76 -14.99
CA ILE A 9 19.18 -5.85 -13.88
C ILE A 9 17.80 -5.22 -14.08
N ASN A 10 17.45 -4.81 -15.30
CA ASN A 10 16.12 -4.25 -15.59
C ASN A 10 15.02 -5.30 -15.38
N PHE A 11 15.23 -6.53 -15.83
CA PHE A 11 14.30 -7.64 -15.62
C PHE A 11 14.12 -7.94 -14.12
N TRP A 12 15.21 -7.98 -13.36
CA TRP A 12 15.18 -8.17 -11.92
C TRP A 12 14.39 -7.05 -11.21
N LEU A 13 14.65 -5.78 -11.55
CA LEU A 13 13.89 -4.65 -11.00
C LEU A 13 12.40 -4.72 -11.34
N PHE A 14 12.08 -5.11 -12.58
CA PHE A 14 10.70 -5.31 -13.00
C PHE A 14 10.02 -6.43 -12.20
N THR A 15 10.70 -7.56 -12.02
CA THR A 15 10.20 -8.68 -11.20
C THR A 15 9.99 -8.25 -9.75
N LEU A 16 10.94 -7.51 -9.16
CA LEU A 16 10.79 -6.95 -7.82
C LEU A 16 9.58 -6.02 -7.71
N ALA A 17 9.38 -5.12 -8.67
CA ALA A 17 8.23 -4.22 -8.68
C ALA A 17 6.90 -4.99 -8.70
N ILE A 18 6.80 -6.02 -9.54
CA ILE A 18 5.60 -6.89 -9.63
C ILE A 18 5.36 -7.63 -8.32
N ILE A 19 6.39 -8.26 -7.74
CA ILE A 19 6.22 -9.05 -6.51
C ILE A 19 5.87 -8.13 -5.32
N VAL A 20 6.45 -6.94 -5.23
CA VAL A 20 6.10 -5.97 -4.17
C VAL A 20 4.68 -5.44 -4.36
N LEU A 21 4.23 -5.19 -5.61
CA LEU A 21 2.85 -4.83 -5.90
C LEU A 21 1.88 -5.95 -5.48
N LEU A 22 2.19 -7.20 -5.81
CA LEU A 22 1.42 -8.37 -5.38
C LEU A 22 1.39 -8.48 -3.84
N MET A 23 2.52 -8.21 -3.18
CA MET A 23 2.60 -8.19 -1.72
C MET A 23 1.65 -7.15 -1.10
N ILE A 24 1.57 -5.94 -1.66
CA ILE A 24 0.63 -4.90 -1.23
C ILE A 24 -0.82 -5.37 -1.44
N ALA A 25 -1.14 -5.99 -2.57
CA ALA A 25 -2.47 -6.52 -2.85
C ALA A 25 -2.86 -7.65 -1.88
N VAL A 26 -1.97 -8.62 -1.66
CA VAL A 26 -2.20 -9.72 -0.71
C VAL A 26 -2.33 -9.19 0.72
N GLY A 27 -1.51 -8.20 1.12
CA GLY A 27 -1.63 -7.55 2.42
C GLY A 27 -3.00 -6.88 2.62
N GLY A 28 -3.54 -6.24 1.58
CA GLY A 28 -4.89 -5.69 1.62
C GLY A 28 -5.98 -6.76 1.75
N LEU A 29 -5.85 -7.85 1.02
CA LEU A 29 -6.75 -9.00 1.17
C LEU A 29 -6.68 -9.60 2.58
N THR A 30 -5.47 -9.78 3.13
CA THR A 30 -5.27 -10.23 4.51
C THR A 30 -5.98 -9.31 5.51
N ARG A 31 -5.97 -7.98 5.29
CA ARG A 31 -6.71 -7.03 6.15
C ARG A 31 -8.22 -7.12 5.95
N LEU A 32 -8.69 -7.14 4.70
CA LEU A 32 -10.13 -7.16 4.36
C LEU A 32 -10.81 -8.49 4.72
N THR A 33 -10.04 -9.58 4.84
CA THR A 33 -10.52 -10.89 5.30
C THR A 33 -10.30 -11.11 6.80
N GLU A 34 -9.85 -10.08 7.52
CA GLU A 34 -9.55 -10.13 8.97
C GLU A 34 -8.60 -11.28 9.35
N SER A 35 -7.61 -11.56 8.50
CA SER A 35 -6.75 -12.74 8.63
C SER A 35 -5.37 -12.46 9.25
N GLY A 36 -5.09 -11.22 9.65
CA GLY A 36 -3.72 -10.76 9.99
C GLY A 36 -3.25 -11.09 11.41
N LEU A 37 -4.02 -11.83 12.21
CA LEU A 37 -3.70 -12.20 13.60
C LEU A 37 -3.79 -13.71 13.84
N SER A 38 -3.92 -14.53 12.81
CA SER A 38 -4.05 -15.99 12.91
C SER A 38 -2.74 -16.70 13.24
N MET A 39 -1.60 -16.09 12.90
CA MET A 39 -0.26 -16.62 13.21
C MET A 39 0.33 -15.88 14.41
N VAL A 40 0.01 -16.35 15.60
CA VAL A 40 0.35 -15.71 16.89
C VAL A 40 1.84 -15.70 17.21
N ASP A 41 2.60 -16.67 16.70
CA ASP A 41 4.04 -16.76 16.88
C ASP A 41 4.81 -16.04 15.75
N TRP A 42 5.75 -15.16 16.13
CA TRP A 42 6.69 -14.57 15.20
C TRP A 42 7.96 -15.40 15.09
N LYS A 43 8.01 -16.27 14.07
CA LYS A 43 9.19 -17.10 13.77
C LYS A 43 9.80 -16.66 12.44
N LEU A 44 10.91 -15.92 12.47
CA LEU A 44 11.53 -15.35 11.26
C LEU A 44 11.94 -16.44 10.25
N PHE A 45 12.60 -17.49 10.73
CA PHE A 45 13.11 -18.60 9.91
C PHE A 45 12.29 -19.88 10.03
N MET A 46 11.57 -20.08 11.15
CA MET A 46 10.63 -21.18 11.33
C MET A 46 9.23 -20.74 10.88
N GLY A 47 8.39 -21.66 10.40
CA GLY A 47 7.05 -21.34 9.87
C GLY A 47 7.06 -21.03 8.38
N ILE A 48 8.10 -21.49 7.65
CA ILE A 48 8.13 -21.56 6.18
C ILE A 48 7.34 -22.80 5.73
N ILE A 49 7.39 -23.89 6.51
CA ILE A 49 6.64 -25.11 6.23
C ILE A 49 5.25 -24.94 6.87
N PRO A 50 4.18 -25.06 6.08
CA PRO A 50 2.83 -24.99 6.65
C PRO A 50 2.53 -26.24 7.48
N PRO A 51 1.48 -26.22 8.33
CA PRO A 51 1.04 -27.40 9.06
C PRO A 51 0.70 -28.53 8.08
N ILE A 52 1.26 -29.72 8.29
CA ILE A 52 1.08 -30.86 7.38
C ILE A 52 0.07 -31.83 7.96
N SER A 53 0.13 -32.08 9.28
CA SER A 53 -0.73 -33.04 9.95
C SER A 53 -1.97 -32.38 10.57
N GLN A 54 -3.01 -33.17 10.78
CA GLN A 54 -4.19 -32.73 11.53
C GLN A 54 -3.83 -32.30 12.96
N ALA A 55 -2.86 -32.95 13.57
CA ALA A 55 -2.39 -32.58 14.90
C ALA A 55 -1.74 -31.19 14.94
N ASP A 56 -0.95 -30.83 13.90
CA ASP A 56 -0.35 -29.49 13.79
C ASP A 56 -1.43 -28.41 13.66
N TRP A 57 -2.47 -28.66 12.86
CA TRP A 57 -3.60 -27.74 12.70
C TRP A 57 -4.36 -27.53 14.00
N ILE A 58 -4.65 -28.62 14.73
CA ILE A 58 -5.34 -28.53 16.03
C ILE A 58 -4.49 -27.73 17.01
N LYS A 59 -3.18 -28.00 17.09
CA LYS A 59 -2.27 -27.29 17.98
C LYS A 59 -2.25 -25.78 17.69
N LEU A 60 -2.08 -25.38 16.43
CA LEU A 60 -2.07 -23.96 16.04
C LEU A 60 -3.41 -23.28 16.35
N PHE A 61 -4.52 -23.99 16.16
CA PHE A 61 -5.83 -23.46 16.51
C PHE A 61 -6.02 -23.29 18.00
N GLU A 62 -5.55 -24.25 18.83
CA GLU A 62 -5.56 -24.10 20.30
C GLU A 62 -4.65 -22.95 20.78
N ASP A 63 -3.49 -22.76 20.14
CA ASP A 63 -2.62 -21.59 20.40
C ASP A 63 -3.34 -20.28 20.06
N TYR A 64 -4.03 -20.19 18.90
CA TYR A 64 -4.82 -19.02 18.48
C TYR A 64 -5.96 -18.69 19.44
N LYS A 65 -6.63 -19.70 20.01
CA LYS A 65 -7.72 -19.54 20.99
C LYS A 65 -7.32 -18.80 22.27
N GLN A 66 -6.03 -18.73 22.58
CA GLN A 66 -5.52 -18.02 23.76
C GLN A 66 -5.47 -16.50 23.55
N TYR A 67 -5.68 -16.01 22.32
CA TYR A 67 -5.52 -14.60 21.96
C TYR A 67 -6.85 -13.85 21.87
N PRO A 68 -6.82 -12.52 22.09
CA PRO A 68 -8.03 -11.68 22.13
C PRO A 68 -8.90 -11.77 20.89
N GLU A 69 -8.32 -11.94 19.70
CA GLU A 69 -9.11 -12.03 18.46
C GLU A 69 -10.07 -13.22 18.47
N TYR A 70 -9.62 -14.40 18.92
CA TYR A 70 -10.52 -15.52 19.08
C TYR A 70 -11.53 -15.28 20.20
N GLN A 71 -11.05 -14.85 21.38
CA GLN A 71 -11.87 -14.76 22.60
C GLN A 71 -12.98 -13.70 22.50
N ILE A 72 -12.78 -12.66 21.67
CA ILE A 72 -13.73 -11.53 21.57
C ILE A 72 -14.52 -11.58 20.25
N LYS A 73 -13.86 -11.89 19.12
CA LYS A 73 -14.45 -11.83 17.79
C LYS A 73 -14.86 -13.19 17.22
N ASN A 74 -14.00 -14.19 17.40
CA ASN A 74 -14.07 -15.47 16.70
C ASN A 74 -14.39 -16.66 17.61
N VAL A 75 -15.10 -16.46 18.72
CA VAL A 75 -15.41 -17.47 19.75
C VAL A 75 -16.01 -18.77 19.18
N ASN A 76 -16.81 -18.66 18.12
CA ASN A 76 -17.48 -19.80 17.48
C ASN A 76 -16.77 -20.26 16.20
N MET A 77 -15.53 -19.79 15.94
CA MET A 77 -14.79 -20.17 14.75
C MET A 77 -14.48 -21.68 14.75
N THR A 78 -14.73 -22.32 13.62
CA THR A 78 -14.36 -23.73 13.42
C THR A 78 -12.89 -23.84 12.99
N LEU A 79 -12.32 -25.06 13.05
CA LEU A 79 -10.98 -25.32 12.55
C LEU A 79 -10.83 -24.95 11.05
N ASP A 80 -11.87 -25.15 10.24
CA ASP A 80 -11.80 -24.80 8.82
C ASP A 80 -11.87 -23.28 8.60
N GLY A 81 -12.61 -22.55 9.43
CA GLY A 81 -12.57 -21.09 9.47
C GLY A 81 -11.18 -20.57 9.84
N PHE A 82 -10.53 -21.18 10.84
CA PHE A 82 -9.16 -20.88 11.20
C PHE A 82 -8.17 -21.16 10.08
N LYS A 83 -8.29 -22.29 9.37
CA LYS A 83 -7.44 -22.59 8.21
C LYS A 83 -7.58 -21.53 7.11
N TYR A 84 -8.80 -21.03 6.87
CA TYR A 84 -9.03 -19.99 5.86
C TYR A 84 -8.26 -18.71 6.18
N ILE A 85 -8.35 -18.17 7.41
CA ILE A 85 -7.61 -16.97 7.80
C ILE A 85 -6.10 -17.22 7.88
N PHE A 86 -5.68 -18.42 8.31
CA PHE A 86 -4.29 -18.81 8.36
C PHE A 86 -3.61 -18.76 6.98
N TRP A 87 -4.25 -19.27 5.94
CA TRP A 87 -3.66 -19.30 4.60
C TRP A 87 -3.42 -17.91 4.01
N TRP A 88 -4.27 -16.94 4.29
CA TRP A 88 -4.05 -15.54 3.86
C TRP A 88 -2.82 -14.95 4.55
N GLU A 89 -2.71 -15.08 5.86
CA GLU A 89 -1.57 -14.55 6.60
C GLU A 89 -0.28 -15.29 6.28
N TYR A 90 -0.32 -16.62 6.20
CA TYR A 90 0.80 -17.45 5.80
C TYR A 90 1.33 -17.06 4.42
N GLY A 91 0.44 -16.95 3.44
CA GLY A 91 0.80 -16.54 2.08
C GLY A 91 1.48 -15.16 2.04
N HIS A 92 0.94 -14.19 2.80
CA HIS A 92 1.55 -12.88 2.95
C HIS A 92 2.96 -12.96 3.57
N ARG A 93 3.14 -13.72 4.64
CA ARG A 93 4.45 -13.89 5.31
C ARG A 93 5.46 -14.62 4.43
N VAL A 94 5.05 -15.65 3.69
CA VAL A 94 5.92 -16.38 2.75
C VAL A 94 6.33 -15.49 1.59
N LEU A 95 5.40 -14.74 1.01
CA LEU A 95 5.69 -13.80 -0.07
C LEU A 95 6.71 -12.74 0.37
N GLY A 96 6.63 -12.24 1.61
CA GLY A 96 7.63 -11.34 2.18
C GLY A 96 9.04 -11.94 2.23
N ARG A 97 9.16 -13.21 2.61
CA ARG A 97 10.45 -13.93 2.59
C ARG A 97 10.97 -14.13 1.17
N ILE A 98 10.08 -14.47 0.22
CA ILE A 98 10.44 -14.61 -1.20
C ILE A 98 10.98 -13.29 -1.74
N ILE A 99 10.36 -12.15 -1.43
CA ILE A 99 10.86 -10.82 -1.82
C ILE A 99 12.29 -10.61 -1.32
N GLY A 100 12.56 -10.96 -0.07
CA GLY A 100 13.91 -10.87 0.51
C GLY A 100 14.93 -11.70 -0.27
N LEU A 101 14.61 -12.94 -0.63
CA LEU A 101 15.50 -13.82 -1.42
C LEU A 101 15.66 -13.31 -2.86
N VAL A 102 14.58 -12.93 -3.53
CA VAL A 102 14.60 -12.37 -4.89
C VAL A 102 15.36 -11.06 -4.94
N PHE A 103 15.43 -10.32 -3.83
CA PHE A 103 16.27 -9.13 -3.73
C PHE A 103 17.74 -9.49 -3.48
N ILE A 104 18.04 -10.26 -2.43
CA ILE A 104 19.40 -10.38 -1.90
C ILE A 104 20.31 -11.22 -2.81
N ILE A 105 19.77 -12.28 -3.42
CA ILE A 105 20.57 -13.18 -4.29
C ILE A 105 21.09 -12.44 -5.52
N PRO A 106 20.26 -11.76 -6.34
CA PRO A 106 20.77 -11.01 -7.48
C PRO A 106 21.59 -9.78 -7.05
N PHE A 107 21.24 -9.12 -5.92
CA PHE A 107 22.03 -8.00 -5.41
C PHE A 107 23.47 -8.39 -5.13
N ILE A 108 23.71 -9.51 -4.44
CA ILE A 108 25.06 -10.05 -4.20
C ILE A 108 25.73 -10.39 -5.51
N PHE A 109 25.06 -11.11 -6.39
CA PHE A 109 25.60 -11.52 -7.70
C PHE A 109 26.07 -10.31 -8.53
N PHE A 110 25.23 -9.31 -8.72
CA PHE A 110 25.58 -8.12 -9.50
C PHE A 110 26.61 -7.23 -8.81
N SER A 111 26.65 -7.21 -7.47
CA SER A 111 27.69 -6.50 -6.70
C SER A 111 29.06 -7.12 -6.89
N LEU A 112 29.16 -8.45 -6.81
CA LEU A 112 30.42 -9.20 -7.07
C LEU A 112 30.89 -9.01 -8.51
N LYS A 113 29.98 -8.90 -9.48
CA LYS A 113 30.29 -8.60 -10.88
C LYS A 113 30.60 -7.13 -11.14
N LYS A 114 30.59 -6.24 -10.11
CA LYS A 114 30.80 -4.79 -10.22
C LYS A 114 29.91 -4.15 -11.32
N SER A 115 28.65 -4.59 -11.40
CA SER A 115 27.72 -4.22 -12.47
C SER A 115 26.96 -2.94 -12.21
N PHE A 116 27.04 -2.41 -10.98
CA PHE A 116 26.36 -1.19 -10.57
C PHE A 116 27.25 0.03 -10.66
N THR A 117 26.68 1.16 -11.06
CA THR A 117 27.29 2.47 -10.78
C THR A 117 27.26 2.76 -9.28
N LYS A 118 28.11 3.68 -8.80
CA LYS A 118 28.12 4.09 -7.38
C LYS A 118 26.74 4.53 -6.90
N SER A 119 26.01 5.28 -7.72
CA SER A 119 24.64 5.73 -7.40
C SER A 119 23.66 4.55 -7.27
N GLU A 120 23.69 3.61 -8.22
CA GLU A 120 22.81 2.42 -8.18
C GLU A 120 23.13 1.55 -6.97
N TYR A 121 24.40 1.36 -6.64
CA TYR A 121 24.80 0.59 -5.47
C TYR A 121 24.22 1.19 -4.19
N ILE A 122 24.30 2.52 -4.02
CA ILE A 122 23.69 3.23 -2.89
C ILE A 122 22.16 3.00 -2.88
N PHE A 123 21.48 3.10 -4.02
CA PHE A 123 20.05 2.81 -4.10
C PHE A 123 19.71 1.40 -3.64
N PHE A 124 20.46 0.38 -4.07
CA PHE A 124 20.20 -1.00 -3.67
C PHE A 124 20.49 -1.25 -2.18
N VAL A 125 21.55 -0.66 -1.64
CA VAL A 125 21.83 -0.71 -0.19
C VAL A 125 20.70 -0.03 0.61
N THR A 126 20.21 1.12 0.13
CA THR A 126 19.05 1.80 0.74
C THR A 126 17.81 0.93 0.69
N LEU A 127 17.53 0.27 -0.44
CA LEU A 127 16.38 -0.65 -0.56
C LEU A 127 16.50 -1.85 0.38
N LEU A 128 17.70 -2.41 0.56
CA LEU A 128 17.94 -3.49 1.52
C LEU A 128 17.62 -3.05 2.95
N PHE A 129 18.07 -1.86 3.33
CA PHE A 129 17.81 -1.28 4.64
C PHE A 129 16.31 -1.00 4.85
N LEU A 130 15.65 -0.38 3.87
CA LEU A 130 14.22 -0.11 3.90
C LEU A 130 13.39 -1.41 3.94
N GLY A 131 13.79 -2.44 3.18
CA GLY A 131 13.12 -3.75 3.23
C GLY A 131 13.23 -4.43 4.59
N SER A 132 14.38 -4.29 5.26
CA SER A 132 14.58 -4.80 6.62
C SER A 132 13.70 -4.05 7.64
N ILE A 133 13.63 -2.73 7.53
CA ILE A 133 12.73 -1.90 8.36
C ILE A 133 11.27 -2.26 8.10
N GLN A 134 10.87 -2.51 6.84
CA GLN A 134 9.51 -2.92 6.50
C GLN A 134 9.08 -4.19 7.24
N GLY A 135 9.99 -5.17 7.38
CA GLY A 135 9.75 -6.37 8.17
C GLY A 135 9.54 -6.07 9.66
N LEU A 136 10.35 -5.17 10.24
CA LEU A 136 10.20 -4.72 11.62
C LEU A 136 8.89 -3.95 11.86
N ILE A 137 8.51 -3.07 10.92
CA ILE A 137 7.23 -2.35 10.97
C ILE A 137 6.06 -3.34 10.92
N GLY A 138 6.14 -4.39 10.07
CA GLY A 138 5.11 -5.42 10.00
C GLY A 138 4.96 -6.20 11.32
N TRP A 139 6.06 -6.57 11.94
CA TRP A 139 6.04 -7.19 13.28
C TRP A 139 5.44 -6.26 14.33
N TRP A 140 5.87 -4.99 14.36
CA TRP A 140 5.35 -3.98 15.28
C TRP A 140 3.83 -3.72 15.07
N MET A 141 3.38 -3.79 13.83
CA MET A 141 1.96 -3.68 13.48
C MET A 141 1.15 -4.86 14.07
N VAL A 142 1.54 -6.10 13.75
CA VAL A 142 0.83 -7.31 14.20
C VAL A 142 0.80 -7.41 15.74
N LYS A 143 1.91 -7.07 16.41
CA LYS A 143 2.00 -7.08 17.87
C LYS A 143 0.89 -6.24 18.53
N SER A 144 0.39 -5.19 17.90
CA SER A 144 -0.67 -4.35 18.48
C SER A 144 -2.03 -5.02 18.61
N GLY A 145 -2.30 -6.05 17.79
CA GLY A 145 -3.57 -6.81 17.85
C GLY A 145 -3.49 -8.11 18.65
N LEU A 146 -2.30 -8.48 19.13
CA LEU A 146 -2.07 -9.71 19.92
C LEU A 146 -2.04 -9.46 21.43
N ASP A 147 -2.14 -8.23 21.89
CA ASP A 147 -2.04 -7.87 23.30
C ASP A 147 -3.43 -7.88 23.97
N ILE A 148 -4.04 -6.73 24.23
CA ILE A 148 -5.34 -6.62 24.91
C ILE A 148 -6.49 -6.44 23.93
N ASN A 149 -6.20 -5.74 22.82
CA ASN A 149 -7.19 -5.35 21.83
C ASN A 149 -7.14 -6.29 20.61
N PRO A 150 -8.25 -6.90 20.15
CA PRO A 150 -8.28 -7.79 19.00
C PRO A 150 -8.13 -7.07 17.65
N TYR A 151 -7.78 -5.80 17.64
CA TYR A 151 -7.63 -4.99 16.44
C TYR A 151 -6.20 -4.51 16.25
N VAL A 152 -5.69 -4.67 15.03
CA VAL A 152 -4.41 -4.06 14.63
C VAL A 152 -4.57 -2.54 14.63
N SER A 153 -3.61 -1.82 15.25
CA SER A 153 -3.59 -0.36 15.23
C SER A 153 -3.65 0.18 13.79
N HIS A 154 -4.67 0.99 13.47
CA HIS A 154 -4.84 1.62 12.18
C HIS A 154 -3.68 2.57 11.82
N ILE A 155 -3.05 3.20 12.82
CA ILE A 155 -1.86 4.03 12.63
C ILE A 155 -0.67 3.17 12.19
N ARG A 156 -0.42 2.04 12.88
CA ARG A 156 0.68 1.13 12.50
C ARG A 156 0.44 0.48 11.13
N LEU A 157 -0.82 0.19 10.80
CA LEU A 157 -1.22 -0.28 9.47
C LEU A 157 -0.89 0.75 8.38
N ALA A 158 -1.22 2.03 8.61
CA ALA A 158 -0.92 3.10 7.68
C ALA A 158 0.59 3.28 7.48
N VAL A 159 1.39 3.23 8.56
CA VAL A 159 2.85 3.28 8.48
C VAL A 159 3.38 2.13 7.64
N HIS A 160 2.90 0.89 7.88
CA HIS A 160 3.30 -0.29 7.12
C HIS A 160 2.98 -0.17 5.63
N LEU A 161 1.78 0.27 5.28
CA LEU A 161 1.35 0.44 3.90
C LEU A 161 2.15 1.54 3.17
N ILE A 162 2.28 2.71 3.78
CA ILE A 162 3.03 3.84 3.17
C ILE A 162 4.50 3.46 2.94
N PHE A 163 5.11 2.78 3.89
CA PHE A 163 6.50 2.37 3.78
C PHE A 163 6.70 1.37 2.63
N ALA A 164 5.76 0.42 2.45
CA ALA A 164 5.74 -0.49 1.30
C ALA A 164 5.59 0.27 -0.03
N GLN A 165 4.72 1.28 -0.10
CA GLN A 165 4.53 2.10 -1.30
C GLN A 165 5.75 2.97 -1.63
N ILE A 166 6.46 3.49 -0.63
CA ILE A 166 7.73 4.20 -0.82
C ILE A 166 8.78 3.25 -1.42
N ILE A 167 8.94 2.04 -0.87
CA ILE A 167 9.87 1.03 -1.42
C ILE A 167 9.53 0.72 -2.88
N LEU A 168 8.27 0.47 -3.20
CA LEU A 168 7.81 0.21 -4.56
C LEU A 168 8.11 1.41 -5.48
N SER A 169 7.88 2.64 -5.02
CA SER A 169 8.16 3.86 -5.79
C SER A 169 9.63 4.04 -6.09
N ILE A 170 10.52 3.71 -5.15
CA ILE A 170 11.98 3.76 -5.35
C ILE A 170 12.41 2.73 -6.40
N ILE A 171 11.90 1.48 -6.32
CA ILE A 171 12.18 0.42 -7.30
C ILE A 171 11.73 0.87 -8.69
N PHE A 172 10.51 1.39 -8.80
CA PHE A 172 9.92 1.81 -10.06
C PHE A 172 10.63 3.04 -10.66
N TYR A 173 10.99 4.02 -9.83
CA TYR A 173 11.78 5.16 -10.26
C TYR A 173 13.12 4.72 -10.85
N LEU A 174 13.83 3.78 -10.21
CA LEU A 174 15.09 3.26 -10.71
C LEU A 174 14.90 2.52 -12.04
N LEU A 175 13.84 1.74 -12.17
CA LEU A 175 13.48 1.05 -13.41
C LEU A 175 13.23 2.05 -14.55
N ILE A 176 12.39 3.07 -14.33
CA ILE A 176 12.11 4.13 -15.31
C ILE A 176 13.40 4.88 -15.68
N LYS A 177 14.22 5.24 -14.72
CA LYS A 177 15.50 5.94 -14.95
C LYS A 177 16.44 5.14 -15.85
N ARG A 178 16.43 3.80 -15.73
CA ARG A 178 17.26 2.91 -16.57
C ARG A 178 16.67 2.67 -17.95
N MET A 179 15.33 2.58 -18.07
CA MET A 179 14.65 2.22 -19.33
C MET A 179 14.36 3.43 -20.21
N VAL A 180 13.99 4.57 -19.63
CA VAL A 180 13.56 5.76 -20.35
C VAL A 180 14.75 6.70 -20.57
N LYS A 181 15.26 6.73 -21.79
CA LYS A 181 16.40 7.59 -22.18
C LYS A 181 16.06 9.07 -22.27
N LYS A 182 14.81 9.41 -22.65
CA LYS A 182 14.37 10.80 -22.78
C LYS A 182 14.08 11.41 -21.41
N LYS A 183 14.73 12.53 -21.10
CA LYS A 183 14.46 13.28 -19.88
C LYS A 183 13.07 13.91 -19.95
N TYR A 184 12.39 13.98 -18.81
CA TYR A 184 11.14 14.73 -18.69
C TYR A 184 11.42 16.22 -18.84
N GLN A 185 10.52 16.89 -19.52
CA GLN A 185 10.57 18.33 -19.71
C GLN A 185 10.12 19.03 -18.42
N SER A 186 10.92 20.00 -17.97
CA SER A 186 10.48 20.91 -16.90
C SER A 186 9.74 22.07 -17.53
N ILE A 187 8.43 22.21 -17.24
CA ILE A 187 7.58 23.18 -17.89
C ILE A 187 7.64 24.54 -17.17
N SER A 188 7.31 24.56 -15.89
CA SER A 188 7.28 25.77 -15.07
C SER A 188 7.36 25.43 -13.59
N LEU A 189 7.69 26.43 -12.77
CA LEU A 189 7.68 26.27 -11.31
C LEU A 189 6.25 25.97 -10.80
N SER A 190 5.24 26.63 -11.36
CA SER A 190 3.83 26.39 -10.97
C SER A 190 3.38 24.97 -11.25
N HIS A 191 3.80 24.35 -12.37
CA HIS A 191 3.54 22.94 -12.64
C HIS A 191 4.17 22.02 -11.57
N LYS A 192 5.42 22.28 -11.21
CA LYS A 192 6.11 21.52 -10.16
C LYS A 192 5.42 21.63 -8.81
N ILE A 193 5.03 22.85 -8.42
CA ILE A 193 4.34 23.11 -7.15
C ILE A 193 2.97 22.41 -7.12
N LEU A 194 2.15 22.59 -8.17
CA LEU A 194 0.83 21.95 -8.24
C LEU A 194 0.95 20.42 -8.20
N PHE A 195 1.94 19.86 -8.90
CA PHE A 195 2.16 18.42 -8.89
C PHE A 195 2.67 17.92 -7.54
N LEU A 196 3.48 18.71 -6.83
CA LEU A 196 3.89 18.41 -5.46
C LEU A 196 2.68 18.42 -4.50
N VAL A 197 1.82 19.44 -4.60
CA VAL A 197 0.56 19.50 -3.82
C VAL A 197 -0.32 18.30 -4.11
N PHE A 198 -0.47 17.92 -5.38
CA PHE A 198 -1.19 16.72 -5.76
C PHE A 198 -0.62 15.46 -5.08
N ASN A 199 0.71 15.28 -5.08
CA ASN A 199 1.34 14.15 -4.41
C ASN A 199 1.14 14.15 -2.89
N ILE A 200 1.18 15.31 -2.25
CA ILE A 200 0.91 15.44 -0.81
C ILE A 200 -0.54 15.00 -0.53
N ILE A 201 -1.49 15.40 -1.36
CA ILE A 201 -2.90 14.97 -1.21
C ILE A 201 -3.02 13.46 -1.42
N ILE A 202 -2.40 12.89 -2.46
CA ILE A 202 -2.41 11.43 -2.68
C ILE A 202 -1.78 10.69 -1.48
N PHE A 203 -0.66 11.19 -0.94
CA PHE A 203 -0.02 10.62 0.24
C PHE A 203 -0.98 10.56 1.44
N PHE A 204 -1.66 11.67 1.76
CA PHE A 204 -2.65 11.68 2.83
C PHE A 204 -3.90 10.85 2.49
N THR A 205 -4.34 10.82 1.22
CA THR A 205 -5.46 9.98 0.79
C THR A 205 -5.18 8.49 1.06
N VAL A 206 -3.95 8.04 0.83
CA VAL A 206 -3.52 6.66 1.12
C VAL A 206 -3.47 6.40 2.63
N ILE A 207 -2.95 7.34 3.43
CA ILE A 207 -2.95 7.22 4.90
C ILE A 207 -4.38 7.09 5.43
N TYR A 208 -5.27 7.99 5.02
CA TYR A 208 -6.67 7.94 5.45
C TYR A 208 -7.40 6.71 4.91
N GLY A 209 -7.02 6.21 3.72
CA GLY A 209 -7.50 4.92 3.21
C GLY A 209 -7.06 3.73 4.08
N ALA A 210 -5.85 3.76 4.61
CA ALA A 210 -5.39 2.77 5.58
C ALA A 210 -6.12 2.88 6.93
N PHE A 211 -6.40 4.11 7.40
CA PHE A 211 -7.23 4.33 8.59
C PHE A 211 -8.67 3.82 8.36
N MET A 212 -9.26 4.10 7.18
CA MET A 212 -10.55 3.53 6.78
C MET A 212 -10.58 2.00 6.92
N ALA A 213 -9.54 1.33 6.41
CA ALA A 213 -9.43 -0.11 6.51
C ALA A 213 -9.16 -0.60 7.95
N GLY A 214 -8.34 0.13 8.72
CA GLY A 214 -7.99 -0.24 10.09
C GLY A 214 -9.11 -0.09 11.11
N LEU A 215 -9.99 0.89 10.92
CA LEU A 215 -11.14 1.19 11.80
C LEU A 215 -12.48 0.66 11.26
N ASP A 216 -12.48 -0.07 10.14
CA ASP A 216 -13.70 -0.46 9.41
C ASP A 216 -14.63 0.72 9.11
N ALA A 217 -14.05 1.93 9.00
CA ALA A 217 -14.76 3.20 8.87
C ALA A 217 -15.57 3.32 7.56
N GLY A 218 -15.23 2.52 6.55
CA GLY A 218 -16.00 2.43 5.31
C GLY A 218 -17.43 1.91 5.48
N GLN A 219 -17.70 1.21 6.58
CA GLN A 219 -19.03 0.68 6.93
C GLN A 219 -19.91 1.69 7.66
N SER A 220 -19.34 2.82 8.15
CA SER A 220 -20.10 3.84 8.87
C SER A 220 -21.18 4.53 8.01
N PHE A 221 -20.93 4.67 6.71
CA PHE A 221 -21.88 5.25 5.75
C PHE A 221 -21.77 4.53 4.41
N ASN A 222 -22.83 3.88 3.98
CA ASN A 222 -22.94 3.18 2.70
C ASN A 222 -23.72 3.98 1.63
N THR A 223 -23.70 5.31 1.73
CA THR A 223 -24.40 6.23 0.82
C THR A 223 -23.44 7.14 0.08
N TRP A 224 -23.80 7.59 -1.13
CA TRP A 224 -23.08 8.54 -1.96
C TRP A 224 -24.08 9.34 -2.83
N PRO A 225 -23.88 10.65 -3.06
CA PRO A 225 -22.75 11.50 -2.64
C PRO A 225 -22.80 11.94 -1.18
N LYS A 226 -23.94 11.86 -0.52
CA LYS A 226 -24.15 12.19 0.89
C LYS A 226 -23.55 11.12 1.83
N MET A 227 -23.37 11.49 3.09
CA MET A 227 -23.06 10.57 4.19
C MET A 227 -24.30 10.49 5.11
N GLY A 228 -25.13 9.46 4.89
CA GLY A 228 -26.51 9.44 5.38
C GLY A 228 -27.35 10.48 4.65
N ASP A 229 -28.06 11.32 5.39
CA ASP A 229 -28.95 12.34 4.82
C ASP A 229 -28.22 13.67 4.52
N ASN A 230 -27.00 13.85 5.01
CA ASN A 230 -26.23 15.10 4.93
C ASN A 230 -24.96 14.99 4.11
N PHE A 231 -24.50 16.09 3.49
CA PHE A 231 -23.17 16.17 2.86
C PHE A 231 -22.05 16.22 3.89
N VAL A 232 -22.29 16.84 5.05
CA VAL A 232 -21.40 16.87 6.19
C VAL A 232 -22.11 16.14 7.33
N PRO A 233 -21.55 15.02 7.84
CA PRO A 233 -22.18 14.26 8.90
C PRO A 233 -22.26 15.04 10.20
N GLU A 234 -23.36 14.82 10.98
CA GLU A 234 -23.64 15.60 12.21
C GLU A 234 -22.58 15.36 13.29
N ASN A 235 -22.07 14.16 13.44
CA ASN A 235 -21.11 13.79 14.47
C ASN A 235 -19.65 13.86 13.98
N LEU A 236 -19.33 14.86 13.16
CA LEU A 236 -18.00 14.99 12.56
C LEU A 236 -16.91 15.32 13.59
N PHE A 237 -17.25 16.16 14.59
CA PHE A 237 -16.34 16.58 15.65
C PHE A 237 -17.01 16.34 17.00
N PHE A 238 -16.39 15.50 17.81
CA PHE A 238 -16.67 15.44 19.24
C PHE A 238 -15.73 16.42 19.94
N TRP A 239 -16.27 17.57 20.39
CA TRP A 239 -15.47 18.67 21.01
C TRP A 239 -14.72 18.26 22.28
N GLU A 240 -15.09 17.13 22.89
CA GLU A 240 -14.46 16.57 24.07
C GLU A 240 -13.22 15.69 23.76
N GLU A 241 -13.01 15.34 22.49
CA GLU A 241 -11.87 14.50 22.08
C GLU A 241 -10.58 15.32 22.01
N LYS A 242 -9.52 14.82 22.65
CA LYS A 242 -8.18 15.34 22.46
C LYS A 242 -7.79 15.18 20.97
N LEU A 243 -6.88 16.03 20.48
CA LEU A 243 -6.45 16.08 19.08
C LEU A 243 -6.18 14.69 18.45
N PHE A 244 -5.70 13.73 19.25
CA PHE A 244 -5.47 12.35 18.80
C PHE A 244 -6.77 11.51 18.73
N GLY A 245 -7.82 11.85 19.44
CA GLY A 245 -9.13 11.15 19.38
C GLY A 245 -9.82 11.33 18.02
N ILE A 246 -9.53 12.41 17.30
CA ILE A 246 -10.03 12.63 15.94
C ILE A 246 -9.53 11.52 14.98
N LEU A 247 -8.33 10.98 15.19
CA LEU A 247 -7.79 9.91 14.36
C LEU A 247 -8.41 8.54 14.65
N ASP A 248 -9.14 8.38 15.75
CA ASP A 248 -9.92 7.19 16.10
C ASP A 248 -11.39 7.33 15.71
N ASN A 249 -11.82 8.52 15.23
CA ASN A 249 -13.20 8.78 14.84
C ASN A 249 -13.48 8.30 13.41
N SER A 250 -14.19 7.18 13.27
CA SER A 250 -14.53 6.55 11.98
C SER A 250 -15.30 7.51 11.04
N VAL A 251 -16.17 8.37 11.59
CA VAL A 251 -16.96 9.36 10.82
C VAL A 251 -16.04 10.40 10.20
N PHE A 252 -15.14 10.97 11.03
CA PHE A 252 -14.16 11.96 10.58
C PHE A 252 -13.21 11.37 9.52
N ILE A 253 -12.67 10.18 9.78
CA ILE A 253 -11.76 9.49 8.85
C ILE A 253 -12.44 9.25 7.49
N HIS A 254 -13.69 8.79 7.50
CA HIS A 254 -14.44 8.54 6.26
C HIS A 254 -14.71 9.85 5.49
N PHE A 255 -15.16 10.88 6.19
CA PHE A 255 -15.42 12.19 5.59
C PHE A 255 -14.15 12.80 4.99
N PHE A 256 -13.06 12.81 5.75
CA PHE A 256 -11.82 13.43 5.32
C PHE A 256 -11.17 12.67 4.15
N HIS A 257 -11.27 11.35 4.13
CA HIS A 257 -10.84 10.54 2.98
C HIS A 257 -11.57 10.93 1.69
N ARG A 258 -12.89 11.16 1.76
CA ARG A 258 -13.67 11.65 0.60
C ARG A 258 -13.24 13.06 0.16
N ILE A 259 -13.00 13.98 1.08
CA ILE A 259 -12.51 15.33 0.76
C ILE A 259 -11.16 15.28 0.05
N LEU A 260 -10.22 14.47 0.54
CA LEU A 260 -8.92 14.29 -0.10
C LEU A 260 -9.06 13.68 -1.51
N ALA A 261 -9.96 12.71 -1.68
CA ALA A 261 -10.24 12.11 -2.99
C ALA A 261 -10.79 13.15 -3.98
N TYR A 262 -11.79 13.95 -3.60
CA TYR A 262 -12.32 15.00 -4.46
C TYR A 262 -11.28 16.09 -4.77
N SER A 263 -10.46 16.47 -3.79
CA SER A 263 -9.34 17.40 -3.99
C SER A 263 -8.32 16.88 -4.99
N SER A 264 -8.01 15.57 -4.92
CA SER A 264 -7.07 14.95 -5.87
C SER A 264 -7.58 15.01 -7.32
N ILE A 265 -8.89 14.80 -7.53
CA ILE A 265 -9.53 14.90 -8.84
C ILE A 265 -9.45 16.34 -9.37
N GLY A 266 -9.83 17.31 -8.54
CA GLY A 266 -9.80 18.72 -8.93
C GLY A 266 -8.41 19.18 -9.35
N ILE A 267 -7.38 18.84 -8.56
CA ILE A 267 -6.01 19.28 -8.85
C ILE A 267 -5.43 18.59 -10.08
N ILE A 268 -5.60 17.27 -10.24
CA ILE A 268 -5.06 16.58 -11.44
C ILE A 268 -5.76 17.06 -12.72
N PHE A 269 -7.04 17.40 -12.63
CA PHE A 269 -7.79 17.96 -13.76
C PHE A 269 -7.26 19.34 -14.15
N VAL A 270 -6.99 20.22 -13.19
CA VAL A 270 -6.35 21.51 -13.40
C VAL A 270 -4.97 21.33 -14.03
N ILE A 271 -4.13 20.45 -13.48
CA ILE A 271 -2.81 20.16 -14.03
C ILE A 271 -2.92 19.69 -15.49
N TYR A 272 -3.82 18.77 -15.78
CA TYR A 272 -3.99 18.23 -17.12
C TYR A 272 -4.42 19.29 -18.12
N ILE A 273 -5.46 20.09 -17.83
CA ILE A 273 -5.97 21.14 -18.72
C ILE A 273 -4.88 22.17 -19.05
N PHE A 274 -4.18 22.67 -18.04
CA PHE A 274 -3.25 23.78 -18.23
C PHE A 274 -1.89 23.39 -18.77
N TYR A 275 -1.44 22.14 -18.53
CA TYR A 275 -0.07 21.77 -18.84
C TYR A 275 0.10 20.69 -19.91
N GLN A 276 -0.91 19.86 -20.25
CA GLN A 276 -0.75 18.79 -21.24
C GLN A 276 -0.24 19.29 -22.60
N LYS A 277 -0.74 20.44 -23.07
CA LYS A 277 -0.35 21.04 -24.37
C LYS A 277 1.06 21.63 -24.37
N ARG A 278 1.64 21.86 -23.20
CA ARG A 278 3.00 22.41 -23.04
C ARG A 278 4.07 21.32 -22.92
N ILE A 279 3.67 20.05 -22.91
CA ILE A 279 4.56 18.90 -22.81
C ILE A 279 4.81 18.37 -24.23
N ASP A 280 6.00 18.55 -24.78
CA ASP A 280 6.38 18.02 -26.09
C ASP A 280 6.72 16.51 -26.02
N ASN A 281 7.22 16.04 -24.88
CA ASN A 281 7.55 14.65 -24.67
C ASN A 281 6.29 13.76 -24.59
N SER A 282 6.08 12.95 -25.63
CA SER A 282 4.90 12.06 -25.74
C SER A 282 4.79 11.07 -24.56
N PHE A 283 5.91 10.50 -24.09
CA PHE A 283 5.90 9.60 -22.96
C PHE A 283 5.45 10.32 -21.67
N GLN A 284 5.93 11.53 -21.44
CA GLN A 284 5.51 12.34 -20.30
C GLN A 284 4.03 12.71 -20.36
N ARG A 285 3.49 13.04 -21.56
CA ARG A 285 2.04 13.26 -21.76
C ARG A 285 1.20 12.03 -21.45
N ILE A 286 1.62 10.87 -21.97
CA ILE A 286 0.93 9.60 -21.69
C ILE A 286 0.97 9.31 -20.18
N HIS A 287 2.10 9.54 -19.52
CA HIS A 287 2.21 9.33 -18.08
C HIS A 287 1.23 10.23 -17.30
N LEU A 288 1.17 11.53 -17.63
CA LEU A 288 0.21 12.46 -17.00
C LEU A 288 -1.25 12.04 -17.27
N PHE A 289 -1.56 11.66 -18.51
CA PHE A 289 -2.89 11.17 -18.88
C PHE A 289 -3.27 9.88 -18.13
N SER A 290 -2.33 8.96 -17.99
CA SER A 290 -2.56 7.73 -17.22
C SER A 290 -2.91 8.00 -15.75
N ILE A 291 -2.25 8.99 -15.12
CA ILE A 291 -2.58 9.40 -13.75
C ILE A 291 -4.03 9.94 -13.69
N LEU A 292 -4.42 10.82 -14.62
CA LEU A 292 -5.80 11.35 -14.68
C LEU A 292 -6.82 10.21 -14.81
N VAL A 293 -6.61 9.29 -15.74
CA VAL A 293 -7.53 8.17 -15.98
C VAL A 293 -7.64 7.29 -14.74
N LEU A 294 -6.52 6.97 -14.10
CA LEU A 294 -6.53 6.15 -12.88
C LEU A 294 -7.24 6.84 -11.72
N VAL A 295 -7.09 8.16 -11.56
CA VAL A 295 -7.81 8.92 -10.52
C VAL A 295 -9.33 8.89 -10.77
N LEU A 296 -9.78 8.96 -12.02
CA LEU A 296 -11.20 8.83 -12.37
C LEU A 296 -11.73 7.41 -12.11
N ILE A 297 -10.95 6.38 -12.49
CA ILE A 297 -11.28 4.98 -12.17
C ILE A 297 -11.36 4.79 -10.65
N GLN A 298 -10.42 5.35 -9.89
CA GLN A 298 -10.37 5.26 -8.43
C GLN A 298 -11.62 5.85 -7.78
N LEU A 299 -12.12 7.00 -8.28
CA LEU A 299 -13.38 7.58 -7.82
C LEU A 299 -14.54 6.61 -8.02
N ILE A 300 -14.69 6.09 -9.24
CA ILE A 300 -15.79 5.17 -9.59
C ILE A 300 -15.73 3.93 -8.70
N VAL A 301 -14.56 3.30 -8.59
CA VAL A 301 -14.38 2.11 -7.75
C VAL A 301 -14.65 2.45 -6.27
N GLY A 302 -14.20 3.62 -5.79
CA GLY A 302 -14.44 4.07 -4.42
C GLY A 302 -15.92 4.27 -4.10
N ILE A 303 -16.72 4.78 -5.05
CA ILE A 303 -18.17 4.89 -4.92
C ILE A 303 -18.78 3.48 -4.77
N PHE A 304 -18.39 2.53 -5.62
CA PHE A 304 -18.90 1.14 -5.52
C PHE A 304 -18.46 0.44 -4.24
N VAL A 305 -17.26 0.70 -3.72
CA VAL A 305 -16.81 0.18 -2.40
C VAL A 305 -17.76 0.64 -1.31
N VAL A 306 -18.12 1.93 -1.29
CA VAL A 306 -19.06 2.48 -0.30
C VAL A 306 -20.45 1.88 -0.45
N LEU A 307 -21.02 1.86 -1.67
CA LEU A 307 -22.38 1.37 -1.94
C LEU A 307 -22.52 -0.14 -1.70
N SER A 308 -21.43 -0.90 -1.81
CA SER A 308 -21.41 -2.35 -1.55
C SER A 308 -21.13 -2.73 -0.10
N ASN A 309 -21.09 -1.76 0.82
CA ASN A 309 -20.69 -1.96 2.22
C ASN A 309 -19.30 -2.61 2.35
N VAL A 310 -18.34 -2.10 1.58
CA VAL A 310 -16.92 -2.56 1.57
C VAL A 310 -16.75 -4.02 1.15
N GLN A 311 -17.39 -4.41 0.05
CA GLN A 311 -17.16 -5.75 -0.50
C GLN A 311 -15.67 -6.00 -0.74
N VAL A 312 -15.13 -7.14 -0.25
CA VAL A 312 -13.70 -7.48 -0.24
C VAL A 312 -13.03 -7.32 -1.61
N SER A 313 -13.67 -7.81 -2.68
CA SER A 313 -13.13 -7.70 -4.05
C SER A 313 -13.00 -6.25 -4.52
N LEU A 314 -14.01 -5.42 -4.29
CA LEU A 314 -14.00 -4.00 -4.65
C LEU A 314 -13.00 -3.21 -3.81
N GLY A 315 -12.93 -3.49 -2.50
CA GLY A 315 -11.93 -2.90 -1.60
C GLY A 315 -10.49 -3.22 -2.04
N SER A 316 -10.24 -4.46 -2.44
CA SER A 316 -8.94 -4.88 -2.97
C SER A 316 -8.59 -4.17 -4.29
N ILE A 317 -9.53 -4.08 -5.24
CA ILE A 317 -9.34 -3.35 -6.50
C ILE A 317 -9.05 -1.86 -6.21
N HIS A 318 -9.81 -1.24 -5.30
CA HIS A 318 -9.61 0.15 -4.89
C HIS A 318 -8.20 0.38 -4.35
N GLN A 319 -7.70 -0.51 -3.50
CA GLN A 319 -6.33 -0.43 -2.96
C GLN A 319 -5.27 -0.57 -4.06
N VAL A 320 -5.43 -1.51 -5.00
CA VAL A 320 -4.48 -1.73 -6.10
C VAL A 320 -4.44 -0.53 -7.04
N VAL A 321 -5.59 0.02 -7.43
CA VAL A 321 -5.66 1.23 -8.27
C VAL A 321 -5.05 2.42 -7.53
N GLY A 322 -5.32 2.60 -6.23
CA GLY A 322 -4.69 3.61 -5.40
C GLY A 322 -3.16 3.47 -5.34
N THR A 323 -2.65 2.24 -5.28
CA THR A 323 -1.21 1.96 -5.35
C THR A 323 -0.61 2.38 -6.69
N PHE A 324 -1.28 2.11 -7.82
CA PHE A 324 -0.83 2.59 -9.13
C PHE A 324 -0.81 4.11 -9.24
N ILE A 325 -1.82 4.80 -8.69
CA ILE A 325 -1.86 6.28 -8.66
C ILE A 325 -0.66 6.80 -7.87
N PHE A 326 -0.41 6.28 -6.67
CA PHE A 326 0.74 6.67 -5.85
C PHE A 326 2.06 6.44 -6.58
N LEU A 327 2.23 5.27 -7.20
CA LEU A 327 3.42 4.88 -7.93
C LEU A 327 3.70 5.79 -9.13
N LEU A 328 2.70 6.02 -9.98
CA LEU A 328 2.85 6.86 -11.16
C LEU A 328 3.04 8.33 -10.76
N SER A 329 2.27 8.85 -9.81
CA SER A 329 2.40 10.24 -9.37
C SER A 329 3.76 10.52 -8.73
N SER A 330 4.25 9.64 -7.86
CA SER A 330 5.59 9.73 -7.27
C SER A 330 6.69 9.67 -8.34
N SER A 331 6.59 8.73 -9.28
CA SER A 331 7.53 8.61 -10.38
C SER A 331 7.53 9.84 -11.28
N TYR A 332 6.36 10.40 -11.61
CA TYR A 332 6.26 11.63 -12.39
C TYR A 332 6.95 12.81 -11.68
N SER A 333 6.66 13.00 -10.38
CA SER A 333 7.29 14.04 -9.56
C SER A 333 8.81 13.94 -9.53
N LEU A 334 9.33 12.75 -9.24
CA LEU A 334 10.78 12.53 -9.19
C LEU A 334 11.45 12.83 -10.54
N ASN A 335 10.77 12.52 -11.65
CA ASN A 335 11.31 12.78 -12.98
C ASN A 335 11.26 14.26 -13.38
N ILE A 336 10.31 15.06 -12.91
CA ILE A 336 10.25 16.51 -13.20
C ILE A 336 11.09 17.34 -12.23
N LEU A 337 11.41 16.82 -11.04
CA LEU A 337 12.18 17.53 -10.02
C LEU A 337 13.69 17.25 -10.12
N PHE A 338 14.09 16.01 -10.40
CA PHE A 338 15.49 15.54 -10.29
C PHE A 338 16.13 15.10 -11.62
N ARG A 339 15.48 15.33 -12.74
CA ARG A 339 16.01 15.13 -14.08
C ARG A 339 16.05 16.43 -14.88
#